data_2c922d4158279c418cb5e182e4133fde
#
_entry.id   2c922d4158279c418cb5e182e4133fde
#
_cell.length_a   1.000
_cell.length_b   1.000
_cell.length_c   1.000
_cell.angle_alpha   90.00
_cell.angle_beta   90.00
_cell.angle_gamma   90.00
#
_symmetry.space_group_name_H-M   'P 1'
#
loop_
_entity.id
_entity.type
_entity.pdbx_description
1 polymer ?
#
loop_
_entity_poly.entity_id
_entity_poly.type
_entity_poly.pdbx_seq_one_letter_code
_entity_poly.pdbx_strand_id
1 'polypeptide(L)' 'QVRYFKKKKKIKKDAIIFWRGHVAICLSKNILIHAYGPKKKVLIMNIKKTINLIEKTAKLRVIGIR' A
#
# COMPACT_ATOMS: atom_id res chain seq x y z
N GLN A 1 7.88 -2.65 12.48
CA GLN A 1 6.91 -2.44 11.49
C GLN A 1 5.94 -1.37 11.82
N VAL A 2 5.15 -1.55 12.89
CA VAL A 2 4.25 -0.48 13.28
C VAL A 2 5.05 0.76 13.62
N ARG A 3 6.14 0.58 14.33
CA ARG A 3 6.99 1.69 14.69
C ARG A 3 7.56 2.36 13.44
N TYR A 4 8.00 1.56 12.51
CA TYR A 4 8.54 2.07 11.27
C TYR A 4 7.49 2.85 10.50
N PHE A 5 6.29 2.30 10.45
CA PHE A 5 5.18 2.96 9.77
C PHE A 5 4.85 4.31 10.40
N LYS A 6 4.93 4.40 11.71
CA LYS A 6 4.62 5.65 12.39
C LYS A 6 5.63 6.74 12.13
N LYS A 7 6.85 6.38 11.82
CA LYS A 7 7.89 7.38 11.62
C LYS A 7 7.97 7.91 10.23
N LYS A 8 7.19 7.35 9.33
CA LYS A 8 7.37 7.68 8.01
C LYS A 8 6.65 8.85 7.58
N LYS A 9 6.87 9.14 6.31
CA LYS A 9 6.21 10.23 5.68
C LYS A 9 4.72 10.01 5.63
N LYS A 10 3.97 11.08 5.56
CA LYS A 10 2.53 10.98 5.41
C LYS A 10 2.20 10.42 4.05
N ILE A 11 1.07 9.74 3.97
CA ILE A 11 0.57 9.27 2.70
C ILE A 11 0.06 10.46 1.93
N LYS A 12 0.58 10.66 0.74
CA LYS A 12 0.20 11.76 -0.12
C LYS A 12 0.45 11.38 -1.57
N LYS A 13 0.07 12.25 -2.49
CA LYS A 13 0.32 12.01 -3.91
C LYS A 13 1.79 11.66 -4.14
N ASP A 14 2.02 10.65 -4.95
CA ASP A 14 3.34 10.15 -5.32
C ASP A 14 4.10 9.43 -4.23
N ALA A 15 3.50 9.25 -3.05
CA ALA A 15 4.11 8.41 -2.04
C ALA A 15 4.08 6.96 -2.50
N ILE A 16 5.06 6.18 -2.08
CA ILE A 16 5.12 4.77 -2.42
C ILE A 16 4.97 3.97 -1.14
N ILE A 17 4.02 3.04 -1.14
CA ILE A 17 3.80 2.16 -0.01
C ILE A 17 4.45 0.82 -0.31
N PHE A 18 5.22 0.32 0.63
CA PHE A 18 5.94 -0.93 0.46
C PHE A 18 5.42 -2.04 1.35
N TRP A 19 5.24 -3.21 0.76
CA TRP A 19 5.08 -4.46 1.48
C TRP A 19 6.22 -5.34 1.01
N ARG A 20 6.46 -6.41 1.71
CA ARG A 20 7.47 -7.36 1.25
C ARG A 20 7.01 -7.98 -0.06
N GLY A 21 7.73 -7.68 -1.13
CA GLY A 21 7.38 -8.21 -2.44
C GLY A 21 6.23 -7.50 -3.14
N HIS A 22 5.81 -6.34 -2.64
CA HIS A 22 4.70 -5.62 -3.24
C HIS A 22 4.84 -4.12 -3.01
N VAL A 23 4.45 -3.34 -3.98
CA VAL A 23 4.47 -1.89 -3.85
C VAL A 23 3.21 -1.28 -4.46
N ALA A 24 2.86 -0.10 -4.00
CA ALA A 24 1.76 0.66 -4.55
C ALA A 24 2.16 2.13 -4.60
N ILE A 25 1.62 2.85 -5.55
CA ILE A 25 1.89 4.29 -5.69
C ILE A 25 0.62 5.05 -5.34
N CYS A 26 0.74 6.02 -4.46
CA CYS A 26 -0.41 6.80 -4.05
C CYS A 26 -0.72 7.88 -5.08
N LEU A 27 -1.96 7.91 -5.52
CA LEU A 27 -2.42 8.95 -6.45
C LEU A 27 -2.92 10.17 -5.68
N SER A 28 -3.27 9.96 -4.42
CA SER A 28 -3.68 11.02 -3.51
C SER A 28 -3.53 10.48 -2.10
N LYS A 29 -3.96 11.25 -1.11
CA LYS A 29 -3.87 10.78 0.26
C LYS A 29 -4.83 9.64 0.57
N ASN A 30 -5.77 9.34 -0.32
CA ASN A 30 -6.77 8.30 -0.08
C ASN A 30 -6.75 7.17 -1.09
N ILE A 31 -6.15 7.36 -2.23
CA ILE A 31 -6.25 6.44 -3.37
C ILE A 31 -4.87 6.02 -3.83
N LEU A 32 -4.73 4.74 -4.11
CA LEU A 32 -3.49 4.21 -4.66
C LEU A 32 -3.76 3.39 -5.92
N ILE A 33 -2.69 3.13 -6.65
CA ILE A 33 -2.73 2.24 -7.81
C ILE A 33 -1.67 1.16 -7.59
N HIS A 34 -2.01 -0.08 -7.87
CA HIS A 34 -1.06 -1.17 -7.73
C HIS A 34 -1.42 -2.32 -8.66
N ALA A 35 -0.43 -3.16 -8.93
CA ALA A 35 -0.64 -4.37 -9.70
C ALA A 35 -1.06 -5.46 -8.73
N TYR A 36 -2.31 -5.90 -8.82
CA TYR A 36 -2.84 -6.89 -7.90
C TYR A 36 -2.72 -8.28 -8.52
N GLY A 37 -1.77 -9.06 -8.02
CA GLY A 37 -1.45 -10.37 -8.57
C GLY A 37 -2.63 -11.32 -8.72
N PRO A 38 -3.48 -11.48 -7.69
CA PRO A 38 -4.61 -12.41 -7.81
C PRO A 38 -5.53 -12.09 -8.96
N LYS A 39 -5.65 -10.82 -9.32
CA LYS A 39 -6.49 -10.40 -10.43
C LYS A 39 -5.70 -10.17 -11.70
N LYS A 40 -4.39 -10.24 -11.62
CA LYS A 40 -3.49 -10.07 -12.76
C LYS A 40 -3.75 -8.79 -13.52
N LYS A 41 -4.00 -7.72 -12.80
CA LYS A 41 -4.20 -6.44 -13.44
C LYS A 41 -3.93 -5.30 -12.47
N VAL A 42 -3.80 -4.10 -13.03
CA VAL A 42 -3.57 -2.90 -12.26
C VAL A 42 -4.93 -2.39 -11.78
N LEU A 43 -5.00 -2.07 -10.49
CA LEU A 43 -6.23 -1.60 -9.88
C LEU A 43 -6.00 -0.29 -9.16
N ILE A 44 -7.01 0.56 -9.17
CA ILE A 44 -7.02 1.79 -8.39
C ILE A 44 -7.96 1.54 -7.23
N MET A 45 -7.44 1.72 -6.01
CA MET A 45 -8.19 1.33 -4.81
C MET A 45 -7.99 2.33 -3.69
N ASN A 46 -8.92 2.30 -2.74
CA ASN A 46 -8.80 3.06 -1.51
C ASN A 46 -7.62 2.51 -0.70
N ILE A 47 -6.79 3.40 -0.17
CA ILE A 47 -5.56 2.99 0.52
C ILE A 47 -5.85 2.12 1.74
N LYS A 48 -6.77 2.53 2.59
CA LYS A 48 -7.06 1.75 3.80
C LYS A 48 -7.62 0.38 3.47
N LYS A 49 -8.50 0.31 2.48
CA LYS A 49 -9.08 -0.97 2.07
C LYS A 49 -8.01 -1.87 1.49
N THR A 50 -7.09 -1.30 0.73
CA THR A 50 -6.01 -2.08 0.12
C THR A 50 -5.09 -2.65 1.17
N ILE A 51 -4.70 -1.83 2.14
CA ILE A 51 -3.83 -2.30 3.21
C ILE A 51 -4.48 -3.44 3.96
N ASN A 52 -5.77 -3.30 4.28
CA ASN A 52 -6.50 -4.36 4.97
C ASN A 52 -6.62 -5.61 4.13
N LEU A 53 -6.89 -5.45 2.84
CA LEU A 53 -7.02 -6.57 1.94
C LEU A 53 -5.71 -7.37 1.86
N ILE A 54 -4.60 -6.67 1.69
CA ILE A 54 -3.30 -7.32 1.58
C ILE A 54 -2.93 -8.00 2.89
N GLU A 55 -3.26 -7.38 4.00
CA GLU A 55 -2.98 -8.00 5.29
C GLU A 55 -3.77 -9.29 5.46
N LYS A 56 -5.02 -9.30 5.05
CA LYS A 56 -5.86 -10.48 5.20
C LYS A 56 -5.54 -11.59 4.21
N THR A 57 -5.27 -11.22 2.96
CA THR A 57 -5.12 -12.23 1.93
C THR A 57 -3.70 -12.73 1.79
N ALA A 58 -2.73 -11.84 1.89
CA ALA A 58 -1.32 -12.21 1.75
C ALA A 58 -0.58 -12.19 3.08
N LYS A 59 -1.25 -11.73 4.14
CA LYS A 59 -0.67 -11.63 5.47
C LYS A 59 0.58 -10.79 5.49
N LEU A 60 0.58 -9.73 4.70
CA LEU A 60 1.68 -8.79 4.63
C LEU A 60 1.29 -7.47 5.27
N ARG A 61 2.21 -6.88 5.99
CA ARG A 61 2.01 -5.57 6.58
C ARG A 61 2.86 -4.55 5.85
N VAL A 62 2.40 -3.30 5.87
CA VAL A 62 3.18 -2.22 5.29
C VAL A 62 4.49 -2.12 6.05
N ILE A 63 5.60 -2.12 5.32
CA ILE A 63 6.91 -2.00 5.94
C ILE A 63 7.50 -0.61 5.79
N GLY A 64 6.92 0.21 4.94
CA GLY A 64 7.38 1.58 4.85
C GLY A 64 6.61 2.39 3.83
N ILE A 65 6.78 3.70 3.91
CA ILE A 65 6.20 4.64 2.96
C ILE A 65 7.31 5.60 2.58
N ARG A 66 7.48 5.81 1.30
CA ARG A 66 8.55 6.68 0.83
C ARG A 66 8.04 7.89 0.10
#